data_f9c8498ebefa03b580e6750d1f92ac42
#
_entry.id   f9c8498ebefa03b580e6750d1f92ac42
#
_cell.length_a   1.000
_cell.length_b   1.000
_cell.length_c   1.000
_cell.angle_alpha   90.00
_cell.angle_beta   90.00
_cell.angle_gamma   90.00
#
_symmetry.space_group_name_H-M   'P 1'
#
loop_
_entity.id
_entity.type
_entity.pdbx_description
1 polymer ?
#
loop_
_entity_poly.entity_id
_entity_poly.type
_entity_poly.pdbx_seq_one_letter_code
_entity_poly.pdbx_strand_id
1 'polypeptide(L)'
;MDYELLMKERKEAIGQNLKDAVRANKDMMPFVRAYLAYEAVRCDWNERVRAITCQHTFDKKVDAFLKEEHRYMRAWLRLTKEYHKLTGCYLLEEVDDTAICGAVNVEMSEYVGK
;
A
#
# COMPACT_ATOMS: atom_id res chain seq x y z
N MET A 1 -1.08 11.58 21.35
CA MET A 1 -1.58 10.29 20.89
C MET A 1 -0.40 9.36 20.68
N ASP A 2 -0.53 8.13 21.16
CA ASP A 2 0.51 7.13 20.96
C ASP A 2 0.43 6.60 19.51
N TYR A 3 1.44 6.90 18.72
CA TYR A 3 1.50 6.47 17.32
C TYR A 3 1.59 4.94 17.19
N GLU A 4 2.35 4.30 18.06
CA GLU A 4 2.50 2.83 18.05
C GLU A 4 1.17 2.15 18.34
N LEU A 5 0.40 2.68 19.27
CA LEU A 5 -0.94 2.16 19.58
C LEU A 5 -1.88 2.34 18.39
N LEU A 6 -1.86 3.51 17.77
CA LEU A 6 -2.66 3.78 16.58
C LEU A 6 -2.32 2.80 15.44
N MET A 7 -1.04 2.57 15.19
CA MET A 7 -0.60 1.63 14.15
C MET A 7 -1.06 0.21 14.44
N LYS A 8 -0.98 -0.20 15.69
CA LYS A 8 -1.44 -1.52 16.12
C LYS A 8 -2.94 -1.67 15.91
N GLU A 9 -3.72 -0.68 16.32
CA GLU A 9 -5.18 -0.69 16.13
C GLU A 9 -5.57 -0.73 14.65
N ARG A 10 -4.89 0.05 13.81
CA ARG A 10 -5.16 0.07 12.38
C ARG A 10 -4.79 -1.26 11.72
N LYS A 11 -3.65 -1.83 12.09
CA LYS A 11 -3.23 -3.14 11.59
C LYS A 11 -4.26 -4.22 11.94
N GLU A 12 -4.74 -4.23 13.17
CA GLU A 12 -5.77 -5.18 13.63
C GLU A 12 -7.10 -4.98 12.90
N ALA A 13 -7.51 -3.73 12.70
CA ALA A 13 -8.75 -3.41 11.99
C ALA A 13 -8.69 -3.86 10.53
N ILE A 14 -7.59 -3.55 9.84
CA ILE A 14 -7.38 -3.98 8.46
C ILE A 14 -7.32 -5.50 8.36
N GLY A 15 -6.59 -6.14 9.26
CA GLY A 15 -6.48 -7.60 9.31
C GLY A 15 -7.84 -8.26 9.52
N GLN A 16 -8.65 -7.73 10.41
CA GLN A 16 -10.00 -8.27 10.65
C GLN A 16 -10.91 -8.11 9.44
N ASN A 17 -10.84 -6.95 8.76
CA ASN A 17 -11.62 -6.72 7.55
C ASN A 17 -11.23 -7.71 6.44
N LEU A 18 -9.94 -8.00 6.30
CA LEU A 18 -9.46 -8.98 5.33
C LEU A 18 -9.91 -10.40 5.68
N LYS A 19 -9.86 -10.78 6.95
CA LYS A 19 -10.37 -12.07 7.42
C LYS A 19 -11.86 -12.24 7.09
N ASP A 20 -12.63 -11.21 7.35
CA ASP A 20 -14.07 -11.24 7.11
C ASP A 20 -14.36 -11.41 5.61
N ALA A 21 -13.59 -10.75 4.75
CA ALA A 21 -13.71 -10.90 3.30
C ALA A 21 -13.39 -12.33 2.84
N VAL A 22 -12.32 -12.92 3.39
CA VAL A 22 -11.95 -14.31 3.09
C VAL A 22 -13.07 -15.27 3.54
N ARG A 23 -13.59 -15.09 4.73
CA ARG A 23 -14.69 -15.91 5.24
C ARG A 23 -15.95 -15.80 4.40
N ALA A 24 -16.20 -14.63 3.82
CA ALA A 24 -17.33 -14.39 2.94
C ALA A 24 -17.11 -14.93 1.51
N ASN A 25 -15.99 -15.59 1.25
CA ASN A 25 -15.62 -16.12 -0.06
C ASN A 25 -15.59 -15.06 -1.17
N LYS A 26 -15.19 -13.84 -0.83
CA LYS A 26 -15.03 -12.78 -1.82
C LYS A 26 -13.80 -13.02 -2.69
N ASP A 27 -13.83 -12.52 -3.92
CA ASP A 27 -12.67 -12.58 -4.80
C ASP A 27 -11.57 -11.66 -4.29
N MET A 28 -10.51 -12.25 -3.73
CA MET A 28 -9.39 -11.54 -3.15
C MET A 28 -8.37 -11.06 -4.18
N MET A 29 -8.39 -11.63 -5.39
CA MET A 29 -7.31 -11.41 -6.35
C MET A 29 -7.16 -9.97 -6.84
N PRO A 30 -8.25 -9.21 -7.12
CA PRO A 30 -8.06 -7.81 -7.50
C PRO A 30 -7.35 -6.99 -6.43
N PHE A 31 -7.67 -7.22 -5.15
CA PHE A 31 -6.99 -6.59 -4.03
C PHE A 31 -5.52 -7.04 -3.95
N VAL A 32 -5.26 -8.33 -4.05
CA VAL A 32 -3.89 -8.87 -3.99
C VAL A 32 -3.02 -8.27 -5.09
N ARG A 33 -3.53 -8.18 -6.31
CA ARG A 33 -2.79 -7.57 -7.44
C ARG A 33 -2.49 -6.10 -7.18
N ALA A 34 -3.46 -5.35 -6.67
CA ALA A 34 -3.28 -3.95 -6.32
C ALA A 34 -2.25 -3.77 -5.20
N TYR A 35 -2.28 -4.64 -4.20
CA TYR A 35 -1.32 -4.63 -3.10
C TYR A 35 0.10 -4.92 -3.60
N LEU A 36 0.28 -5.95 -4.42
CA LEU A 36 1.60 -6.30 -4.95
C LEU A 36 2.18 -5.17 -5.81
N ALA A 37 1.34 -4.53 -6.62
CA ALA A 37 1.77 -3.37 -7.41
C ALA A 37 2.19 -2.20 -6.51
N TYR A 38 1.45 -1.93 -5.46
CA TYR A 38 1.77 -0.90 -4.47
C TYR A 38 3.09 -1.23 -3.74
N GLU A 39 3.24 -2.46 -3.29
CA GLU A 39 4.42 -2.91 -2.56
C GLU A 39 5.69 -2.79 -3.42
N ALA A 40 5.61 -3.12 -4.69
CA ALA A 40 6.73 -2.98 -5.62
C ALA A 40 7.17 -1.52 -5.74
N VAL A 41 6.21 -0.60 -5.90
CA VAL A 41 6.49 0.84 -5.98
C VAL A 41 7.10 1.35 -4.67
N ARG A 42 6.55 0.91 -3.55
CA ARG A 42 7.01 1.31 -2.22
C ARG A 42 8.45 0.87 -1.95
N CYS A 43 8.79 -0.37 -2.30
CA CYS A 43 10.14 -0.90 -2.11
C CYS A 43 11.17 -0.17 -2.97
N ASP A 44 10.80 0.20 -4.19
CA ASP A 44 11.71 0.87 -5.12
C ASP A 44 11.85 2.38 -4.86
N TRP A 45 10.98 2.96 -4.05
CA TRP A 45 10.87 4.41 -3.90
C TRP A 45 12.19 5.08 -3.56
N ASN A 46 12.88 4.57 -2.54
CA ASN A 46 14.13 5.17 -2.08
C ASN A 46 15.23 5.12 -3.14
N GLU A 47 15.35 4.01 -3.84
CA GLU A 47 16.33 3.85 -4.92
C GLU A 47 16.04 4.80 -6.07
N ARG A 48 14.79 4.92 -6.48
CA ARG A 48 14.41 5.79 -7.58
C ARG A 48 14.61 7.27 -7.25
N VAL A 49 14.25 7.68 -6.04
CA VAL A 49 14.49 9.06 -5.57
C VAL A 49 16.00 9.36 -5.50
N ARG A 50 16.77 8.42 -4.99
CA ARG A 50 18.23 8.57 -4.93
C ARG A 50 18.85 8.70 -6.33
N ALA A 51 18.41 7.88 -7.28
CA ALA A 51 18.87 7.96 -8.67
C ALA A 51 18.57 9.33 -9.29
N ILE A 52 17.37 9.85 -9.03
CA ILE A 52 16.98 11.18 -9.51
C ILE A 52 17.90 12.25 -8.97
N THR A 53 18.21 12.23 -7.66
CA THR A 53 19.05 13.25 -7.03
C THR A 53 20.51 13.19 -7.48
N CYS A 54 20.98 12.02 -7.95
CA CYS A 54 22.36 11.84 -8.38
C CYS A 54 22.58 12.12 -9.87
N GLN A 55 21.57 11.93 -10.71
CA GLN A 55 21.74 11.88 -12.16
C GLN A 55 21.19 13.06 -12.94
N HIS A 56 20.38 13.91 -12.32
CA HIS A 56 19.66 14.96 -13.04
C HIS A 56 20.02 16.37 -12.59
N THR A 57 19.89 17.33 -13.50
CA THR A 57 19.91 18.76 -13.18
C THR A 57 18.66 19.10 -12.37
N PHE A 58 18.64 20.28 -11.72
CA PHE A 58 17.56 20.66 -10.83
C PHE A 58 16.17 20.56 -11.49
N ASP A 59 16.02 21.15 -12.68
CA ASP A 59 14.72 21.13 -13.38
C ASP A 59 14.28 19.72 -13.73
N LYS A 60 15.20 18.88 -14.20
CA LYS A 60 14.91 17.48 -14.51
C LYS A 60 14.63 16.65 -13.26
N LYS A 61 15.26 17.00 -12.12
CA LYS A 61 14.97 16.36 -10.84
C LYS A 61 13.51 16.55 -10.43
N VAL A 62 12.99 17.76 -10.57
CA VAL A 62 11.60 18.05 -10.21
C VAL A 62 10.65 17.24 -11.07
N ASP A 63 10.83 17.22 -12.39
CA ASP A 63 9.97 16.47 -13.30
C ASP A 63 10.04 14.96 -13.02
N ALA A 64 11.22 14.42 -12.82
CA ALA A 64 11.40 13.00 -12.53
C ALA A 64 10.79 12.62 -11.20
N PHE A 65 10.95 13.46 -10.18
CA PHE A 65 10.36 13.26 -8.87
C PHE A 65 8.83 13.24 -8.94
N LEU A 66 8.24 14.18 -9.67
CA LEU A 66 6.79 14.24 -9.85
C LEU A 66 6.25 12.99 -10.54
N LYS A 67 6.96 12.45 -11.51
CA LYS A 67 6.57 11.19 -12.17
C LYS A 67 6.54 10.03 -11.18
N GLU A 68 7.57 9.91 -10.34
CA GLU A 68 7.62 8.85 -9.33
C GLU A 68 6.53 9.04 -8.28
N GLU A 69 6.28 10.27 -7.85
CA GLU A 69 5.21 10.57 -6.91
C GLU A 69 3.85 10.20 -7.48
N HIS A 70 3.58 10.52 -8.76
CA HIS A 70 2.34 10.14 -9.44
C HIS A 70 2.20 8.62 -9.55
N ARG A 71 3.30 7.92 -9.83
CA ARG A 71 3.32 6.45 -9.88
C ARG A 71 2.93 5.86 -8.53
N TYR A 72 3.50 6.38 -7.45
CA TYR A 72 3.19 5.96 -6.08
C TYR A 72 1.73 6.23 -5.75
N MET A 73 1.24 7.43 -6.03
CA MET A 73 -0.14 7.81 -5.76
C MET A 73 -1.15 6.96 -6.54
N ARG A 74 -0.88 6.66 -7.80
CA ARG A 74 -1.77 5.80 -8.59
C ARG A 74 -1.86 4.40 -8.01
N ALA A 75 -0.72 3.84 -7.57
CA ALA A 75 -0.71 2.53 -6.93
C ALA A 75 -1.50 2.54 -5.62
N TRP A 76 -1.33 3.59 -4.81
CA TRP A 76 -2.08 3.76 -3.58
C TRP A 76 -3.58 3.90 -3.83
N LEU A 77 -3.98 4.72 -4.79
CA LEU A 77 -5.40 4.91 -5.14
C LEU A 77 -6.05 3.61 -5.61
N ARG A 78 -5.33 2.84 -6.41
CA ARG A 78 -5.81 1.53 -6.84
C ARG A 78 -6.00 0.59 -5.65
N LEU A 79 -5.03 0.57 -4.74
CA LEU A 79 -5.09 -0.25 -3.54
C LEU A 79 -6.29 0.13 -2.67
N THR A 80 -6.50 1.43 -2.42
CA THR A 80 -7.62 1.90 -1.61
C THR A 80 -8.96 1.55 -2.25
N LYS A 81 -9.06 1.68 -3.57
CA LYS A 81 -10.27 1.34 -4.32
C LYS A 81 -10.62 -0.14 -4.18
N GLU A 82 -9.63 -1.01 -4.39
CA GLU A 82 -9.84 -2.46 -4.27
C GLU A 82 -10.14 -2.88 -2.83
N TYR A 83 -9.48 -2.25 -1.86
CA TYR A 83 -9.77 -2.49 -0.45
C TYR A 83 -11.21 -2.12 -0.10
N HIS A 84 -11.67 -0.96 -0.58
CA HIS A 84 -13.04 -0.51 -0.34
C HIS A 84 -14.07 -1.46 -0.99
N LYS A 85 -13.83 -1.89 -2.22
CA LYS A 85 -14.71 -2.86 -2.89
C LYS A 85 -14.79 -4.18 -2.12
N LEU A 86 -13.67 -4.58 -1.53
CA LEU A 86 -13.57 -5.87 -0.84
C LEU A 86 -14.20 -5.83 0.56
N THR A 87 -13.96 -4.77 1.31
CA THR A 87 -14.29 -4.70 2.74
C THR A 87 -15.39 -3.71 3.08
N GLY A 88 -15.71 -2.78 2.19
CA GLY A 88 -16.62 -1.67 2.48
C GLY A 88 -16.02 -0.56 3.32
N CYS A 89 -14.76 -0.69 3.70
CA CYS A 89 -14.07 0.28 4.56
C CYS A 89 -13.02 1.05 3.77
N TYR A 90 -12.61 2.20 4.30
CA TYR A 90 -11.59 3.04 3.68
C TYR A 90 -10.26 2.93 4.41
N LEU A 91 -9.16 3.01 3.64
CA LEU A 91 -7.82 3.17 4.20
C LEU A 91 -7.59 4.65 4.52
N LEU A 92 -6.82 4.90 5.57
CA LEU A 92 -6.43 6.25 5.98
C LEU A 92 -5.05 6.57 5.39
N GLU A 93 -4.94 7.68 4.66
CA GLU A 93 -3.65 8.12 4.13
C GLU A 93 -2.65 8.34 5.27
N GLU A 94 -1.37 8.16 4.98
CA GLU A 94 -0.25 8.33 5.90
C GLU A 94 -0.18 7.32 7.04
N VAL A 95 -1.31 6.85 7.54
CA VAL A 95 -1.34 5.89 8.64
C VAL A 95 -1.33 4.46 8.12
N ASP A 96 -2.22 4.16 7.18
CA ASP A 96 -2.46 2.78 6.74
C ASP A 96 -1.44 2.28 5.72
N ASP A 97 -0.59 3.14 5.16
CA ASP A 97 0.46 2.73 4.22
C ASP A 97 1.43 1.71 4.84
N THR A 98 1.73 1.83 6.13
CA THR A 98 2.55 0.87 6.87
C THR A 98 1.71 -0.24 7.47
N ALA A 99 0.56 0.10 8.06
CA ALA A 99 -0.31 -0.85 8.72
C ALA A 99 -0.83 -1.93 7.78
N ILE A 100 -1.15 -1.58 6.53
CA ILE A 100 -1.66 -2.55 5.56
C ILE A 100 -0.62 -3.60 5.20
N CYS A 101 0.65 -3.24 5.12
CA CYS A 101 1.72 -4.22 4.83
C CYS A 101 1.79 -5.29 5.91
N GLY A 102 1.73 -4.88 7.16
CA GLY A 102 1.71 -5.82 8.29
C GLY A 102 0.48 -6.71 8.28
N ALA A 103 -0.69 -6.12 8.05
CA ALA A 103 -1.94 -6.88 8.03
C ALA A 103 -1.98 -7.89 6.87
N VAL A 104 -1.56 -7.49 5.67
CA VAL A 104 -1.53 -8.38 4.50
C VAL A 104 -0.54 -9.53 4.71
N ASN A 105 0.63 -9.24 5.25
CA ASN A 105 1.65 -10.28 5.49
C ASN A 105 1.16 -11.35 6.46
N VAL A 106 0.34 -10.99 7.44
CA VAL A 106 -0.23 -11.93 8.41
C VAL A 106 -1.44 -12.66 7.83
N GLU A 107 -2.42 -11.91 7.30
CA GLU A 107 -3.73 -12.46 6.94
C GLU A 107 -3.80 -13.01 5.51
N MET A 108 -2.94 -12.53 4.64
CA MET A 108 -2.97 -12.84 3.22
C MET A 108 -1.71 -13.55 2.73
N SER A 109 -0.91 -14.10 3.63
CA SER A 109 0.37 -14.75 3.29
C SER A 109 0.22 -15.86 2.26
N GLU A 110 -0.91 -16.56 2.25
CA GLU A 110 -1.20 -17.62 1.25
C GLU A 110 -1.29 -17.06 -0.16
N TYR A 111 -1.70 -15.81 -0.30
CA TYR A 111 -1.92 -15.17 -1.59
C TYR A 111 -0.71 -14.38 -2.09
N VAL A 112 0.10 -13.84 -1.20
CA VAL A 112 1.20 -12.94 -1.56
C VAL A 112 2.59 -13.47 -1.20
N GLY A 113 2.68 -14.44 -0.33
CA GLY A 113 3.91 -14.85 0.33
C GLY A 113 4.81 -15.79 -0.45
N LYS A 114 4.48 -16.09 -1.68
CA LYS A 114 5.28 -17.06 -2.43
C LYS A 114 5.60 -16.57 -3.82
#